data_e94ce5298d382ff67dd4104415b7e847
#
_entry.id   e94ce5298d382ff67dd4104415b7e847
#
_cell.length_a   1.000
_cell.length_b   1.000
_cell.length_c   1.000
_cell.angle_alpha   90.00
_cell.angle_beta   90.00
_cell.angle_gamma   90.00
#
_symmetry.space_group_name_H-M   'P 1'
#
loop_
_entity.id
_entity.type
_entity.pdbx_description
1 polymer ?
#
loop_
_entity_poly.entity_id
_entity_poly.type
_entity_poly.pdbx_seq_one_letter_code
_entity_poly.pdbx_strand_id
1 'polypeptide(L)'
;MITVDASGAELVYQGICAGCHAYNVRLIGPPTLAIQAQYGDDAGSIAAYIANPHKKRPDFPTMPPQDHLSEPMRQLVAEYMLALTN
;
A
#
# COMPACT_ATOMS: atom_id res chain seq x y z
N MET A 1 13.54 7.83 -13.77
CA MET A 1 12.57 6.73 -14.00
C MET A 1 12.58 5.78 -12.81
N ILE A 2 11.41 5.35 -12.38
CA ILE A 2 11.28 4.39 -11.28
C ILE A 2 11.46 2.98 -11.84
N THR A 3 12.42 2.24 -11.29
CA THR A 3 12.65 0.85 -11.72
C THR A 3 11.75 -0.12 -10.95
N VAL A 4 11.44 -1.26 -11.57
CA VAL A 4 10.62 -2.29 -10.92
C VAL A 4 11.54 -3.17 -10.07
N ASP A 5 11.92 -2.64 -8.90
CA ASP A 5 12.75 -3.33 -7.92
C ASP A 5 12.44 -2.76 -6.52
N ALA A 6 13.17 -3.22 -5.50
CA ALA A 6 12.93 -2.80 -4.12
C ALA A 6 13.13 -1.29 -3.93
N SER A 7 14.12 -0.69 -4.61
CA SER A 7 14.33 0.77 -4.53
C SER A 7 13.18 1.53 -5.15
N GLY A 8 12.68 1.05 -6.30
CA GLY A 8 11.51 1.66 -6.94
C GLY A 8 10.27 1.55 -6.09
N ALA A 9 10.07 0.41 -5.42
CA ALA A 9 8.93 0.21 -4.52
C ALA A 9 8.97 1.18 -3.35
N GLU A 10 10.13 1.42 -2.77
CA GLU A 10 10.29 2.38 -1.69
C GLU A 10 9.92 3.79 -2.17
N LEU A 11 10.40 4.20 -3.33
CA LEU A 11 10.09 5.51 -3.90
C LEU A 11 8.59 5.68 -4.14
N VAL A 12 7.93 4.66 -4.68
CA VAL A 12 6.49 4.68 -4.92
C VAL A 12 5.74 4.78 -3.59
N TYR A 13 6.11 4.00 -2.60
CA TYR A 13 5.47 4.04 -1.29
C TYR A 13 5.59 5.42 -0.66
N GLN A 14 6.80 5.98 -0.64
CA GLN A 14 7.05 7.29 -0.04
C GLN A 14 6.32 8.40 -0.78
N GLY A 15 6.26 8.32 -2.12
CA GLY A 15 5.67 9.38 -2.93
C GLY A 15 4.16 9.30 -3.05
N ILE A 16 3.56 8.12 -2.95
CA ILE A 16 2.14 7.93 -3.22
C ILE A 16 1.39 7.47 -1.97
N CYS A 17 1.87 6.43 -1.31
CA CYS A 17 1.11 5.75 -0.25
C CYS A 17 1.23 6.46 1.10
N ALA A 18 2.42 6.94 1.43
CA ALA A 18 2.70 7.48 2.76
C ALA A 18 1.94 8.77 3.07
N GLY A 19 1.44 9.47 2.04
CA GLY A 19 0.62 10.66 2.25
C GLY A 19 -0.71 10.37 2.91
N CYS A 20 -1.22 9.14 2.76
CA CYS A 20 -2.50 8.72 3.33
C CYS A 20 -2.35 7.63 4.39
N HIS A 21 -1.23 6.93 4.41
CA HIS A 21 -0.98 5.80 5.31
C HIS A 21 0.29 6.06 6.13
N ALA A 22 0.12 6.57 7.34
CA ALA A 22 1.23 6.62 8.28
C ALA A 22 1.45 5.24 8.90
N TYR A 23 2.61 5.02 9.49
CA TYR A 23 2.93 3.70 10.03
C TYR A 23 2.00 3.31 11.18
N ASN A 24 1.84 4.18 12.17
CA ASN A 24 1.14 3.83 13.41
C ASN A 24 0.06 4.83 13.83
N VAL A 25 -0.34 5.75 12.97
CA VAL A 25 -1.43 6.67 13.25
C VAL A 25 -2.40 6.73 12.07
N ARG A 26 -3.65 7.03 12.37
CA ARG A 26 -4.67 7.18 11.35
C ARG A 26 -4.48 8.52 10.62
N LEU A 27 -4.49 8.46 9.32
CA LEU A 27 -4.57 9.64 8.45
C LEU A 27 -5.84 9.53 7.60
N ILE A 28 -5.73 9.80 6.29
CA ILE A 28 -6.84 9.59 5.35
C ILE A 28 -7.14 8.10 5.24
N GLY A 29 -6.09 7.26 5.24
CA GLY A 29 -6.23 5.82 5.26
C GLY A 29 -5.83 5.22 6.61
N PRO A 30 -6.03 3.90 6.79
CA PRO A 30 -5.64 3.23 8.03
C PRO A 30 -4.12 3.18 8.20
N PRO A 31 -3.63 3.07 9.45
CA PRO A 31 -2.20 2.91 9.69
C PRO A 31 -1.64 1.67 9.02
N THR A 32 -0.39 1.73 8.59
CA THR A 32 0.28 0.57 7.99
C THR A 32 0.30 -0.62 8.93
N LEU A 33 0.45 -0.39 10.23
CA LEU A 33 0.36 -1.45 11.25
C LEU A 33 -0.96 -2.22 11.16
N ALA A 34 -2.08 -1.52 10.96
CA ALA A 34 -3.39 -2.18 10.85
C ALA A 34 -3.47 -3.01 9.57
N ILE A 35 -2.89 -2.52 8.49
CA ILE A 35 -2.84 -3.24 7.22
C ILE A 35 -1.99 -4.51 7.38
N GLN A 36 -0.84 -4.41 8.02
CA GLN A 36 0.02 -5.56 8.30
C GLN A 36 -0.70 -6.61 9.15
N ALA A 37 -1.45 -6.16 10.16
CA ALA A 37 -2.22 -7.07 11.01
C ALA A 37 -3.32 -7.79 10.23
N GLN A 38 -3.95 -7.10 9.29
CA GLN A 38 -5.04 -7.66 8.49
C GLN A 38 -4.55 -8.67 7.45
N TYR A 39 -3.44 -8.36 6.79
CA TYR A 39 -2.98 -9.16 5.64
C TYR A 39 -1.87 -10.14 5.96
N GLY A 40 -1.14 -9.95 7.07
CA GLY A 40 -0.05 -10.85 7.45
C GLY A 40 1.07 -10.83 6.42
N ASP A 41 1.22 -11.92 5.67
CA ASP A 41 2.23 -12.03 4.61
C ASP A 41 1.60 -12.07 3.21
N ASP A 42 0.32 -11.73 3.10
CA ASP A 42 -0.43 -11.84 1.83
C ASP A 42 -0.28 -10.55 1.00
N ALA A 43 0.91 -10.34 0.46
CA ALA A 43 1.18 -9.19 -0.40
C ALA A 43 0.36 -9.24 -1.69
N GLY A 44 0.06 -10.42 -2.20
CA GLY A 44 -0.72 -10.57 -3.42
C GLY A 44 -2.11 -9.98 -3.31
N SER A 45 -2.78 -10.16 -2.17
CA SER A 45 -4.11 -9.59 -1.96
C SER A 45 -4.04 -8.06 -1.84
N ILE A 46 -2.99 -7.51 -1.22
CA ILE A 46 -2.80 -6.06 -1.19
C ILE A 46 -2.59 -5.52 -2.60
N ALA A 47 -1.72 -6.17 -3.38
CA ALA A 47 -1.42 -5.74 -4.75
C ALA A 47 -2.68 -5.72 -5.61
N ALA A 48 -3.53 -6.73 -5.49
CA ALA A 48 -4.79 -6.79 -6.22
C ALA A 48 -5.75 -5.70 -5.74
N TYR A 49 -5.82 -5.48 -4.43
CA TYR A 49 -6.72 -4.49 -3.86
C TYR A 49 -6.38 -3.08 -4.32
N ILE A 50 -5.10 -2.70 -4.30
CA ILE A 50 -4.72 -1.32 -4.65
C ILE A 50 -4.93 -0.99 -6.12
N ALA A 51 -5.00 -2.01 -6.99
CA ALA A 51 -5.32 -1.80 -8.40
C ALA A 51 -6.79 -1.39 -8.58
N ASN A 52 -7.68 -1.90 -7.74
CA ASN A 52 -9.11 -1.63 -7.84
C ASN A 52 -9.73 -1.64 -6.44
N PRO A 53 -9.43 -0.61 -5.63
CA PRO A 53 -9.89 -0.58 -4.25
C PRO A 53 -11.39 -0.39 -4.16
N HIS A 54 -11.97 -0.99 -3.12
CA HIS A 54 -13.34 -0.73 -2.74
C HIS A 54 -13.36 -0.40 -1.25
N LYS A 55 -14.46 0.21 -0.79
CA LYS A 55 -14.55 0.67 0.59
C LYS A 55 -14.75 -0.53 1.51
N LYS A 56 -13.71 -0.91 2.26
CA LYS A 56 -13.78 -2.02 3.20
C LYS A 56 -14.30 -1.60 4.57
N ARG A 57 -14.03 -0.36 4.96
CA ARG A 57 -14.38 0.16 6.28
C ARG A 57 -15.20 1.43 6.12
N PRO A 58 -16.35 1.55 6.79
CA PRO A 58 -17.20 2.72 6.63
C PRO A 58 -16.60 4.00 7.20
N ASP A 59 -15.60 3.88 8.08
CA ASP A 59 -14.96 5.02 8.73
C ASP A 59 -13.80 5.61 7.91
N PHE A 60 -13.50 5.04 6.73
CA PHE A 60 -12.46 5.57 5.84
C PHE A 60 -13.05 5.85 4.46
N PRO A 61 -12.56 6.90 3.77
CA PRO A 61 -12.95 7.12 2.38
C PRO A 61 -12.40 6.03 1.46
N THR A 62 -12.99 5.89 0.28
CA THR A 62 -12.49 4.93 -0.70
C THR A 62 -11.14 5.39 -1.21
N MET A 63 -10.15 4.48 -1.18
CA MET A 63 -8.82 4.75 -1.68
C MET A 63 -8.84 4.94 -3.19
N PRO A 64 -8.09 5.92 -3.75
CA PRO A 64 -7.97 6.02 -5.20
C PRO A 64 -7.26 4.80 -5.78
N PRO A 65 -7.67 4.31 -6.96
CA PRO A 65 -7.00 3.14 -7.55
C PRO A 65 -5.58 3.46 -8.01
N GLN A 66 -4.69 2.49 -7.86
CA GLN A 66 -3.30 2.58 -8.28
C GLN A 66 -3.05 1.73 -9.52
N ASP A 67 -4.00 1.76 -10.45
CA ASP A 67 -3.95 0.97 -11.68
C ASP A 67 -2.93 1.50 -12.71
N HIS A 68 -2.41 2.71 -12.46
CA HIS A 68 -1.32 3.26 -13.26
C HIS A 68 0.02 2.58 -12.99
N LEU A 69 0.14 1.89 -11.86
CA LEU A 69 1.33 1.11 -11.53
C LEU A 69 1.24 -0.26 -12.19
N SER A 70 2.36 -0.80 -12.66
CA SER A 70 2.39 -2.14 -13.22
C SER A 70 2.09 -3.18 -12.13
N GLU A 71 1.60 -4.35 -12.55
CA GLU A 71 1.32 -5.43 -11.61
C GLU A 71 2.57 -5.82 -10.79
N PRO A 72 3.77 -5.99 -11.41
CA PRO A 72 4.98 -6.28 -10.63
C PRO A 72 5.32 -5.17 -9.63
N MET A 73 5.11 -3.90 -9.98
CA MET A 73 5.36 -2.81 -9.04
C MET A 73 4.37 -2.83 -7.89
N ARG A 74 3.09 -3.09 -8.15
CA ARG A 74 2.10 -3.20 -7.07
C ARG A 74 2.46 -4.31 -6.09
N GLN A 75 2.95 -5.45 -6.61
CA GLN A 75 3.39 -6.56 -5.77
C GLN A 75 4.57 -6.15 -4.89
N LEU A 76 5.57 -5.48 -5.47
CA LEU A 76 6.75 -5.03 -4.72
C LEU A 76 6.39 -3.99 -3.66
N VAL A 77 5.48 -3.06 -3.98
CA VAL A 77 5.01 -2.06 -3.02
C VAL A 77 4.28 -2.73 -1.86
N ALA A 78 3.46 -3.73 -2.16
CA ALA A 78 2.76 -4.48 -1.11
C ALA A 78 3.75 -5.22 -0.20
N GLU A 79 4.77 -5.85 -0.79
CA GLU A 79 5.82 -6.52 -0.02
C GLU A 79 6.59 -5.53 0.85
N TYR A 80 6.91 -4.37 0.29
CA TYR A 80 7.58 -3.31 1.04
C TYR A 80 6.74 -2.87 2.24
N MET A 81 5.45 -2.66 2.02
CA MET A 81 4.52 -2.23 3.07
C MET A 81 4.47 -3.26 4.21
N LEU A 82 4.41 -4.55 3.88
CA LEU A 82 4.35 -5.60 4.90
C LEU A 82 5.66 -5.76 5.67
N ALA A 83 6.78 -5.37 5.08
CA ALA A 83 8.09 -5.46 5.71
C ALA A 83 8.45 -4.21 6.50
N LEU A 84 7.66 -3.15 6.41
CA LEU A 84 7.99 -1.86 7.02
C LEU A 84 7.99 -1.97 8.54
N THR A 85 8.98 -1.32 9.16
CA THR A 85 9.02 -1.16 10.61
C THR A 85 9.13 0.32 10.95
N ASN A 86 8.75 0.64 12.17
CA ASN A 86 8.78 2.04 12.60
C ASN A 86 10.19 2.51 12.90
#